data_87cb68d672e4813c91a5951f541ca758
#
_entry.id   87cb68d672e4813c91a5951f541ca758
#
_cell.length_a   1.000
_cell.length_b   1.000
_cell.length_c   1.000
_cell.angle_alpha   90.00
_cell.angle_beta   90.00
_cell.angle_gamma   90.00
#
_symmetry.space_group_name_H-M   'P 1'
#
loop_
_entity.id
_entity.type
_entity.pdbx_description
1 polymer ?
#
loop_
_entity_poly.entity_id
_entity_poly.type
_entity_poly.pdbx_seq_one_letter_code
_entity_poly.pdbx_strand_id
1 'polypeptide(L)'
;MEREKKHFKLTDETINFNGKTLHRIEALVDIPCFAVSVGDLGGFLESYNNLCDNAWVGNEAKVYGNAVVTGNARIFGSAVVCDNAQVYGDACVYDSAIVSGYASISNNYRQGLLLFSRAALALIKRKRKR
;
A
#
# COMPACT_ATOMS: atom_id res chain seq x y z
N MET A 1 14.82 -21.90 2.31
CA MET A 1 13.96 -21.31 3.20
C MET A 1 12.62 -21.01 2.61
N GLU A 2 11.60 -21.35 3.32
CA GLU A 2 10.31 -21.17 2.87
C GLU A 2 9.78 -19.83 3.16
N ARG A 3 9.18 -19.16 2.18
CA ARG A 3 8.60 -17.90 2.40
C ARG A 3 7.27 -18.07 3.09
N GLU A 4 6.97 -17.15 3.99
CA GLU A 4 5.71 -17.16 4.64
C GLU A 4 4.60 -17.06 3.61
N LYS A 5 3.49 -17.74 3.86
CA LYS A 5 2.41 -17.72 2.92
C LYS A 5 1.75 -16.36 2.88
N LYS A 6 1.61 -15.82 1.71
CA LYS A 6 1.04 -14.50 1.53
C LYS A 6 -0.34 -14.58 0.89
N HIS A 7 -1.10 -13.50 1.01
CA HIS A 7 -2.43 -13.42 0.43
C HIS A 7 -2.39 -12.97 -1.03
N PHE A 8 -1.21 -12.81 -1.59
CA PHE A 8 -1.04 -12.37 -2.97
C PHE A 8 0.22 -12.97 -3.54
N LYS A 9 0.37 -12.86 -4.85
CA LYS A 9 1.63 -13.21 -5.49
C LYS A 9 2.07 -12.11 -6.42
N LEU A 10 3.37 -12.01 -6.64
CA LEU A 10 3.93 -11.10 -7.62
C LEU A 10 3.84 -11.77 -8.99
N THR A 11 3.27 -11.06 -9.96
CA THR A 11 3.14 -11.63 -11.29
C THR A 11 4.33 -11.25 -12.14
N ASP A 12 4.36 -11.75 -13.38
CA ASP A 12 5.43 -11.42 -14.32
C ASP A 12 5.19 -10.09 -15.02
N GLU A 13 4.07 -9.45 -14.78
CA GLU A 13 3.80 -8.14 -15.35
C GLU A 13 4.56 -7.12 -14.53
N THR A 14 5.54 -6.47 -15.12
CA THR A 14 6.39 -5.54 -14.39
C THR A 14 6.43 -4.19 -15.06
N ILE A 15 6.77 -3.18 -14.25
CA ILE A 15 7.05 -1.85 -14.75
C ILE A 15 8.33 -1.37 -14.12
N ASN A 16 8.96 -0.41 -14.76
CA ASN A 16 10.12 0.24 -14.19
C ASN A 16 9.68 1.61 -13.69
N PHE A 17 9.86 1.87 -12.42
CA PHE A 17 9.41 3.10 -11.82
C PHE A 17 10.51 3.63 -10.91
N ASN A 18 11.04 4.81 -11.22
CA ASN A 18 12.13 5.42 -10.46
C ASN A 18 13.31 4.48 -10.27
N GLY A 19 13.62 3.72 -11.33
CA GLY A 19 14.76 2.80 -11.28
C GLY A 19 14.50 1.49 -10.59
N LYS A 20 13.27 1.25 -10.15
CA LYS A 20 12.91 0.00 -9.49
C LYS A 20 12.02 -0.83 -10.37
N THR A 21 12.15 -2.13 -10.30
CA THR A 21 11.26 -3.03 -11.01
C THR A 21 10.14 -3.43 -10.08
N LEU A 22 8.92 -3.10 -10.45
CA LEU A 22 7.75 -3.39 -9.64
C LEU A 22 6.89 -4.41 -10.36
N HIS A 23 6.28 -5.29 -9.60
CA HIS A 23 5.45 -6.37 -10.13
C HIS A 23 3.99 -6.13 -9.81
N ARG A 24 3.14 -6.35 -10.80
CA ARG A 24 1.71 -6.35 -10.56
C ARG A 24 1.37 -7.52 -9.66
N ILE A 25 0.46 -7.35 -8.72
CA ILE A 25 0.11 -8.42 -7.79
C ILE A 25 -1.22 -9.03 -8.17
N GLU A 26 -1.41 -10.27 -7.74
CA GLU A 26 -2.65 -11.00 -7.97
C GLU A 26 -3.10 -11.59 -6.65
N ALA A 27 -4.38 -11.46 -6.31
CA ALA A 27 -4.91 -11.96 -5.05
C ALA A 27 -4.96 -13.47 -5.04
N LEU A 28 -4.52 -14.07 -3.95
CA LEU A 28 -4.61 -15.52 -3.75
C LEU A 28 -5.74 -15.89 -2.81
N VAL A 29 -6.37 -14.91 -2.19
CA VAL A 29 -7.51 -15.12 -1.30
C VAL A 29 -8.52 -14.02 -1.56
N ASP A 30 -9.73 -14.21 -1.06
CA ASP A 30 -10.74 -13.17 -1.12
C ASP A 30 -10.46 -12.18 0.00
N ILE A 31 -10.68 -10.90 -0.26
CA ILE A 31 -10.59 -9.86 0.76
C ILE A 31 -11.90 -9.09 0.69
N PRO A 32 -12.94 -9.59 1.36
CA PRO A 32 -14.28 -9.03 1.15
C PRO A 32 -14.42 -7.56 1.52
N CYS A 33 -13.68 -7.08 2.50
CA CYS A 33 -13.82 -5.69 2.90
C CYS A 33 -13.34 -4.74 1.81
N PHE A 34 -12.57 -5.23 0.84
CA PHE A 34 -12.12 -4.41 -0.27
C PHE A 34 -12.70 -4.89 -1.60
N ALA A 35 -13.65 -5.83 -1.54
CA ALA A 35 -14.26 -6.40 -2.72
C ALA A 35 -13.24 -7.03 -3.66
N VAL A 36 -12.22 -7.67 -3.09
CA VAL A 36 -11.17 -8.34 -3.86
C VAL A 36 -11.46 -9.83 -3.83
N SER A 37 -11.40 -10.47 -5.00
CA SER A 37 -11.60 -11.91 -5.11
C SER A 37 -10.34 -12.58 -5.58
N VAL A 38 -10.22 -13.86 -5.30
CA VAL A 38 -9.07 -14.66 -5.78
C VAL A 38 -8.92 -14.43 -7.28
N GLY A 39 -7.71 -14.13 -7.71
CA GLY A 39 -7.41 -13.88 -9.12
C GLY A 39 -7.44 -12.44 -9.53
N ASP A 40 -7.99 -11.56 -8.69
CA ASP A 40 -8.03 -10.15 -9.06
C ASP A 40 -6.63 -9.58 -9.08
N LEU A 41 -6.37 -8.70 -10.03
CA LEU A 41 -5.08 -8.01 -10.12
C LEU A 41 -5.12 -6.76 -9.29
N GLY A 42 -4.02 -6.47 -8.61
CA GLY A 42 -3.89 -5.27 -7.81
C GLY A 42 -2.91 -4.30 -8.43
N GLY A 43 -2.26 -3.53 -7.57
CA GLY A 43 -1.25 -2.58 -8.01
C GLY A 43 0.12 -3.22 -8.11
N PHE A 44 1.15 -2.45 -7.79
CA PHE A 44 2.54 -2.88 -8.02
C PHE A 44 3.36 -2.85 -6.74
N LEU A 45 4.17 -3.88 -6.54
CA LEU A 45 5.09 -3.96 -5.41
C LEU A 45 6.48 -4.30 -5.90
N GLU A 46 7.49 -3.87 -5.15
CA GLU A 46 8.85 -4.27 -5.45
C GLU A 46 9.14 -5.66 -4.89
N SER A 47 8.62 -5.98 -3.72
CA SER A 47 8.89 -7.27 -3.10
C SER A 47 7.72 -7.71 -2.24
N TYR A 48 7.78 -8.96 -1.82
CA TYR A 48 6.74 -9.52 -0.97
C TYR A 48 6.69 -8.84 0.40
N ASN A 49 7.78 -8.20 0.82
CA ASN A 49 7.80 -7.57 2.13
C ASN A 49 7.02 -6.26 2.19
N ASN A 50 6.59 -5.76 1.04
CA ASN A 50 5.89 -4.48 0.99
C ASN A 50 4.42 -4.56 1.43
N LEU A 51 3.87 -5.77 1.54
CA LEU A 51 2.44 -5.91 1.81
C LEU A 51 2.19 -7.12 2.71
N CYS A 52 1.47 -6.92 3.81
CA CYS A 52 1.23 -7.98 4.80
C CYS A 52 -0.21 -7.97 5.27
N ASP A 53 -0.57 -8.99 6.03
CA ASP A 53 -1.89 -9.12 6.66
C ASP A 53 -2.99 -9.11 5.61
N ASN A 54 -4.03 -8.30 5.78
CA ASN A 54 -5.12 -8.22 4.83
C ASN A 54 -5.06 -6.95 4.00
N ALA A 55 -3.95 -6.23 4.07
CA ALA A 55 -3.81 -4.99 3.35
C ALA A 55 -3.80 -5.23 1.84
N TRP A 56 -4.22 -4.25 1.09
CA TRP A 56 -4.30 -4.40 -0.37
C TRP A 56 -3.82 -3.14 -1.08
N VAL A 57 -3.13 -3.38 -2.19
CA VAL A 57 -2.67 -2.31 -3.08
C VAL A 57 -3.40 -2.54 -4.39
N GLY A 58 -4.18 -1.56 -4.82
CA GLY A 58 -5.02 -1.72 -6.01
C GLY A 58 -4.74 -0.70 -7.09
N ASN A 59 -5.42 -0.86 -8.20
CA ASN A 59 -5.35 0.03 -9.36
C ASN A 59 -3.90 0.19 -9.84
N GLU A 60 -3.42 1.42 -9.94
CA GLU A 60 -2.06 1.69 -10.39
C GLU A 60 -1.16 2.13 -9.24
N ALA A 61 -1.59 1.90 -8.00
CA ALA A 61 -0.81 2.28 -6.84
C ALA A 61 0.48 1.47 -6.75
N LYS A 62 1.49 2.04 -6.14
CA LYS A 62 2.82 1.44 -6.09
C LYS A 62 3.38 1.50 -4.69
N VAL A 63 3.99 0.42 -4.23
CA VAL A 63 4.67 0.38 -2.94
C VAL A 63 6.03 -0.24 -3.18
N TYR A 64 7.08 0.45 -2.78
CA TYR A 64 8.42 -0.06 -3.03
C TYR A 64 9.41 0.45 -1.97
N GLY A 65 10.67 0.08 -2.13
CA GLY A 65 11.68 0.40 -1.15
C GLY A 65 11.47 -0.42 0.10
N ASN A 66 11.66 0.19 1.24
CA ASN A 66 11.46 -0.49 2.51
C ASN A 66 10.07 -0.20 3.10
N ALA A 67 9.18 0.34 2.30
CA ALA A 67 7.83 0.65 2.77
C ALA A 67 7.03 -0.61 3.05
N VAL A 68 6.18 -0.56 4.04
CA VAL A 68 5.37 -1.71 4.43
C VAL A 68 3.93 -1.25 4.65
N VAL A 69 3.00 -2.00 4.07
CA VAL A 69 1.57 -1.76 4.23
C VAL A 69 1.00 -2.98 4.93
N THR A 70 0.39 -2.78 6.08
CA THR A 70 -0.07 -3.90 6.92
C THR A 70 -1.48 -3.65 7.45
N GLY A 71 -1.96 -4.58 8.27
CA GLY A 71 -3.27 -4.46 8.87
C GLY A 71 -4.36 -4.56 7.84
N ASN A 72 -5.30 -3.64 7.89
CA ASN A 72 -6.39 -3.57 6.92
C ASN A 72 -6.25 -2.33 6.05
N ALA A 73 -5.04 -1.87 5.87
CA ALA A 73 -4.79 -0.66 5.09
C ALA A 73 -5.03 -0.91 3.60
N ARG A 74 -5.37 0.14 2.90
CA ARG A 74 -5.65 0.04 1.48
C ARG A 74 -4.99 1.20 0.74
N ILE A 75 -4.24 0.85 -0.30
CA ILE A 75 -3.58 1.83 -1.16
C ILE A 75 -4.18 1.68 -2.54
N PHE A 76 -4.66 2.76 -3.14
CA PHE A 76 -5.31 2.63 -4.45
C PHE A 76 -5.19 3.93 -5.24
N GLY A 77 -5.81 3.94 -6.42
CA GLY A 77 -5.65 5.06 -7.33
C GLY A 77 -4.25 5.06 -7.91
N SER A 78 -3.60 6.19 -7.88
CA SER A 78 -2.22 6.34 -8.35
C SER A 78 -1.26 6.64 -7.20
N ALA A 79 -1.64 6.25 -5.98
CA ALA A 79 -0.84 6.56 -4.81
C ALA A 79 0.49 5.82 -4.82
N VAL A 80 1.48 6.39 -4.15
CA VAL A 80 2.82 5.80 -4.07
C VAL A 80 3.25 5.80 -2.61
N VAL A 81 3.73 4.64 -2.14
CA VAL A 81 4.26 4.51 -0.79
C VAL A 81 5.67 3.97 -0.93
N CYS A 82 6.65 4.66 -0.40
CA CYS A 82 8.04 4.27 -0.64
C CYS A 82 8.95 4.67 0.52
N ASP A 83 10.24 4.49 0.32
CA ASP A 83 11.28 4.78 1.31
C ASP A 83 11.08 3.89 2.53
N ASN A 84 10.93 4.47 3.72
CA ASN A 84 10.74 3.69 4.95
C ASN A 84 9.37 3.94 5.55
N ALA A 85 8.41 4.29 4.72
CA ALA A 85 7.06 4.62 5.18
C ALA A 85 6.32 3.38 5.66
N GLN A 86 5.40 3.58 6.58
CA GLN A 86 4.57 2.51 7.10
C GLN A 86 3.13 2.94 7.06
N VAL A 87 2.27 2.08 6.54
CA VAL A 87 0.83 2.34 6.48
C VAL A 87 0.15 1.15 7.12
N TYR A 88 -0.68 1.36 8.13
CA TYR A 88 -1.24 0.25 8.89
C TYR A 88 -2.60 0.63 9.45
N GLY A 89 -3.16 -0.26 10.27
CA GLY A 89 -4.49 -0.06 10.82
C GLY A 89 -5.52 -0.10 9.70
N ASP A 90 -6.42 0.86 9.71
CA ASP A 90 -7.47 0.96 8.69
C ASP A 90 -7.22 2.13 7.75
N ALA A 91 -5.98 2.53 7.58
CA ALA A 91 -5.66 3.68 6.76
C ALA A 91 -5.96 3.43 5.29
N CYS A 92 -6.37 4.49 4.61
CA CYS A 92 -6.54 4.45 3.16
C CYS A 92 -5.71 5.56 2.55
N VAL A 93 -4.95 5.22 1.53
CA VAL A 93 -4.12 6.18 0.80
C VAL A 93 -4.56 6.10 -0.65
N TYR A 94 -4.92 7.21 -1.25
CA TYR A 94 -5.56 7.17 -2.55
C TYR A 94 -5.25 8.40 -3.39
N ASP A 95 -5.85 8.49 -4.56
CA ASP A 95 -5.62 9.56 -5.53
C ASP A 95 -4.15 9.54 -5.94
N SER A 96 -3.49 10.68 -5.87
CA SER A 96 -2.08 10.79 -6.23
C SER A 96 -1.23 11.03 -4.99
N ALA A 97 -1.68 10.57 -3.84
CA ALA A 97 -0.95 10.78 -2.60
C ALA A 97 0.41 10.10 -2.65
N ILE A 98 1.39 10.69 -2.00
CA ILE A 98 2.71 10.11 -1.90
C ILE A 98 3.08 10.05 -0.43
N VAL A 99 3.37 8.85 0.04
CA VAL A 99 3.79 8.61 1.41
C VAL A 99 5.22 8.14 1.35
N SER A 100 6.14 8.90 1.91
CA SER A 100 7.56 8.59 1.75
C SER A 100 8.34 8.93 3.02
N GLY A 101 9.66 8.78 2.95
CA GLY A 101 10.50 9.06 4.09
C GLY A 101 10.23 8.08 5.21
N TYR A 102 10.04 8.60 6.40
CA TYR A 102 9.73 7.77 7.56
C TYR A 102 8.29 7.99 8.01
N ALA A 103 7.42 8.37 7.10
CA ALA A 103 6.02 8.61 7.46
C ALA A 103 5.38 7.36 8.03
N SER A 104 4.51 7.55 8.99
CA SER A 104 3.82 6.45 9.62
C SER A 104 2.35 6.84 9.67
N ILE A 105 1.51 6.09 8.98
CA ILE A 105 0.13 6.45 8.79
C ILE A 105 -0.78 5.33 9.26
N SER A 106 -1.71 5.66 10.13
CA SER A 106 -2.68 4.69 10.56
C SER A 106 -3.97 5.39 10.89
N ASN A 107 -5.02 4.61 11.01
CA ASN A 107 -6.28 5.12 11.49
C ASN A 107 -6.65 4.35 12.73
N ASN A 108 -6.46 5.01 13.88
CA ASN A 108 -6.78 4.39 15.14
C ASN A 108 -8.05 4.97 15.74
N TYR A 109 -8.78 5.78 14.98
CA TYR A 109 -9.98 6.40 15.49
C TYR A 109 -11.16 5.51 15.27
N ARG A 110 -12.07 5.55 16.22
CA ARG A 110 -13.24 4.72 16.15
C ARG A 110 -14.16 5.06 15.03
N GLN A 111 -14.15 6.26 14.56
CA GLN A 111 -15.06 6.67 13.54
C GLN A 111 -14.78 6.10 12.18
N GLY A 112 -13.73 5.39 12.01
CA GLY A 112 -13.55 4.80 10.72
C GLY A 112 -12.25 5.18 10.03
N LEU A 113 -12.28 5.20 8.73
CA LEU A 113 -11.07 5.30 7.94
C LEU A 113 -10.47 6.67 7.93
N LEU A 114 -9.15 6.71 7.92
CA LEU A 114 -8.41 7.93 7.71
C LEU A 114 -7.97 7.93 6.26
N LEU A 115 -8.48 8.87 5.50
CA LEU A 115 -8.21 8.94 4.07
C LEU A 115 -7.19 10.00 3.77
N PHE A 116 -6.21 9.65 2.95
CA PHE A 116 -5.15 10.57 2.57
C PHE A 116 -5.14 10.79 1.08
N SER A 117 -5.19 12.04 0.68
CA SER A 117 -4.90 12.44 -0.68
C SER A 117 -3.62 13.25 -0.60
N ARG A 118 -3.17 13.73 -1.73
CA ARG A 118 -1.97 14.53 -1.77
C ARG A 118 -2.07 15.75 -0.87
N ALA A 119 -3.21 16.41 -0.89
CA ALA A 119 -3.41 17.61 -0.08
C ALA A 119 -3.38 17.28 1.40
N ALA A 120 -4.04 16.21 1.79
CA ALA A 120 -4.08 15.82 3.20
C ALA A 120 -2.69 15.45 3.68
N LEU A 121 -1.92 14.78 2.82
CA LEU A 121 -0.59 14.38 3.19
C LEU A 121 0.32 15.59 3.42
N ALA A 122 0.18 16.62 2.60
CA ALA A 122 0.96 17.82 2.78
C ALA A 122 0.65 18.47 4.14
N LEU A 123 -0.61 18.46 4.52
CA LEU A 123 -0.99 19.01 5.80
C LEU A 123 -0.40 18.23 6.96
N ILE A 124 -0.40 16.92 6.85
CA ILE A 124 0.18 16.06 7.89
C ILE A 124 1.66 16.35 8.04
N LYS A 125 2.36 16.49 6.94
CA LYS A 125 3.78 16.78 6.99
C LYS A 125 4.06 18.09 7.71
N ARG A 126 3.25 19.07 7.46
CA ARG A 126 3.41 20.34 8.14
C ARG A 126 3.27 20.20 9.63
N LYS A 127 2.27 19.47 10.07
CA LYS A 127 2.08 19.26 11.49
C LYS A 127 3.23 18.55 12.13
N ARG A 128 3.81 17.61 11.44
CA ARG A 128 4.90 16.85 12.02
C ARG A 128 6.16 17.66 12.18
N LYS A 129 6.26 18.75 11.50
CA LYS A 129 7.45 19.56 11.62
C LYS A 129 7.49 20.39 12.87
N ARG A 130 6.45 20.49 13.60
CA ARG A 130 6.44 21.32 14.78
C ARG A 130 7.30 20.89 15.90
#